data_e887d2a5eb32dbf8b74dbe7431ae5128
#
_entry.id   e887d2a5eb32dbf8b74dbe7431ae5128
#
_cell.length_a   1.000
_cell.length_b   1.000
_cell.length_c   1.000
_cell.angle_alpha   90.00
_cell.angle_beta   90.00
_cell.angle_gamma   90.00
#
_symmetry.space_group_name_H-M   'P 1'
#
loop_
_entity.id
_entity.type
_entity.pdbx_description
1 polymer ?
#
loop_
_entity_poly.entity_id
_entity_poly.type
_entity_poly.pdbx_seq_one_letter_code
_entity_poly.pdbx_strand_id
1 'polypeptide(L)'
;MNVLHELKERGVSVHFIDLGGDVTGNGVGAIVFTILSAFATFERERIAARIREVKQLKKAQGKFTGGKRAFGYNVIDGMKVPREDEQVVIREMVKMREAGAGYRDIAAWMAETQDRKMTFMGVKRTLASAQLKVY
;
A
#
# COMPACT_ATOMS: atom_id res chain seq x y z
N MET A 1 1.17 18.85 -5.64
CA MET A 1 1.70 20.22 -5.78
C MET A 1 2.12 20.39 -7.22
N ASN A 2 1.64 21.41 -7.91
CA ASN A 2 1.92 21.62 -9.34
C ASN A 2 3.01 22.69 -9.47
N VAL A 3 4.25 22.26 -9.66
CA VAL A 3 5.44 23.13 -9.72
C VAL A 3 5.28 24.26 -10.74
N LEU A 4 4.62 23.99 -11.88
CA LEU A 4 4.36 25.01 -12.90
C LEU A 4 3.42 26.12 -12.41
N HIS A 5 2.41 25.78 -11.63
CA HIS A 5 1.49 26.75 -11.05
C HIS A 5 2.22 27.68 -10.08
N GLU A 6 3.08 27.09 -9.24
CA GLU A 6 3.91 27.86 -8.30
C GLU A 6 4.90 28.80 -9.00
N LEU A 7 5.53 28.35 -10.07
CA LEU A 7 6.44 29.18 -10.88
C LEU A 7 5.68 30.32 -11.56
N LYS A 8 4.49 30.07 -12.09
CA LYS A 8 3.62 31.08 -12.70
C LYS A 8 3.20 32.13 -11.69
N GLU A 9 2.81 31.75 -10.47
CA GLU A 9 2.48 32.70 -9.39
C GLU A 9 3.68 33.57 -8.97
N ARG A 10 4.89 33.04 -9.10
CA ARG A 10 6.14 33.77 -8.84
C ARG A 10 6.62 34.60 -10.02
N GLY A 11 5.88 34.64 -11.14
CA GLY A 11 6.24 35.36 -12.35
C GLY A 11 7.44 34.76 -13.13
N VAL A 12 7.74 33.48 -12.87
CA VAL A 12 8.83 32.77 -13.54
C VAL A 12 8.30 32.06 -14.77
N SER A 13 8.81 32.40 -15.96
CA SER A 13 8.49 31.72 -17.22
C SER A 13 9.33 30.47 -17.40
N VAL A 14 8.68 29.37 -17.77
CA VAL A 14 9.31 28.08 -18.08
C VAL A 14 9.28 27.86 -19.58
N HIS A 15 10.45 27.77 -20.19
CA HIS A 15 10.60 27.51 -21.62
C HIS A 15 11.04 26.08 -21.88
N PHE A 16 10.27 25.36 -22.69
CA PHE A 16 10.65 24.05 -23.22
C PHE A 16 11.11 24.20 -24.66
N ILE A 17 12.38 23.93 -24.92
CA ILE A 17 13.01 24.07 -26.24
C ILE A 17 12.28 23.20 -27.28
N ASP A 18 11.95 21.96 -26.92
CA ASP A 18 11.31 20.97 -27.81
C ASP A 18 9.80 21.22 -28.04
N LEU A 19 9.16 22.04 -27.20
CA LEU A 19 7.72 22.32 -27.25
C LEU A 19 7.38 23.71 -27.81
N GLY A 20 8.38 24.40 -28.38
CA GLY A 20 8.19 25.67 -29.06
C GLY A 20 8.04 26.90 -28.16
N GLY A 21 8.59 26.87 -26.93
CA GLY A 21 8.75 28.07 -26.12
C GLY A 21 8.10 28.04 -24.73
N ASP A 22 7.53 29.19 -24.33
CA ASP A 22 6.96 29.41 -23.00
C ASP A 22 5.69 28.57 -22.77
N VAL A 23 5.71 27.70 -21.77
CA VAL A 23 4.58 26.86 -21.36
C VAL A 23 3.80 27.45 -20.17
N THR A 24 4.30 28.54 -19.56
CA THR A 24 3.63 29.23 -18.46
C THR A 24 2.69 30.33 -18.95
N GLY A 25 2.90 30.80 -20.19
CA GLY A 25 2.05 31.78 -20.89
C GLY A 25 0.76 31.17 -21.45
N ASN A 26 0.07 31.95 -22.30
CA ASN A 26 -1.17 31.55 -22.97
C ASN A 26 -0.95 31.09 -24.44
N GLY A 27 0.29 30.76 -24.81
CA GLY A 27 0.67 30.36 -26.15
C GLY A 27 0.43 28.90 -26.45
N VAL A 28 0.76 28.50 -27.71
CA VAL A 28 0.65 27.11 -28.20
C VAL A 28 1.42 26.13 -27.28
N GLY A 29 2.58 26.55 -26.76
CA GLY A 29 3.38 25.74 -25.83
C GLY A 29 2.62 25.34 -24.55
N ALA A 30 1.82 26.23 -23.99
CA ALA A 30 0.99 25.95 -22.82
C ALA A 30 -0.10 24.91 -23.13
N ILE A 31 -0.70 24.97 -24.33
CA ILE A 31 -1.71 24.00 -24.76
C ILE A 31 -1.07 22.62 -24.93
N VAL A 32 0.05 22.54 -25.64
CA VAL A 32 0.78 21.26 -25.84
C VAL A 32 1.21 20.67 -24.51
N PHE A 33 1.75 21.48 -23.60
CA PHE A 33 2.12 21.02 -22.26
C PHE A 33 0.93 20.49 -21.46
N THR A 34 -0.22 21.16 -21.55
CA THR A 34 -1.45 20.71 -20.88
C THR A 34 -1.90 19.35 -21.39
N ILE A 35 -1.88 19.16 -22.72
CA ILE A 35 -2.24 17.88 -23.35
C ILE A 35 -1.28 16.78 -22.91
N LEU A 36 0.04 17.02 -22.96
CA LEU A 36 1.03 16.05 -22.53
C LEU A 36 0.92 15.71 -21.04
N SER A 37 0.63 16.70 -20.19
CA SER A 37 0.41 16.50 -18.75
C SER A 37 -0.84 15.66 -18.49
N ALA A 38 -1.93 15.93 -19.21
CA ALA A 38 -3.16 15.14 -19.12
C ALA A 38 -2.91 13.69 -19.57
N PHE A 39 -2.16 13.49 -20.66
CA PHE A 39 -1.80 12.16 -21.14
C PHE A 39 -0.92 11.40 -20.13
N ALA A 40 0.09 12.06 -19.54
CA ALA A 40 0.92 11.46 -18.50
C ALA A 40 0.11 11.05 -17.26
N THR A 41 -0.89 11.84 -16.89
CA THR A 41 -1.81 11.52 -15.79
C THR A 41 -2.67 10.30 -16.13
N PHE A 42 -3.24 10.28 -17.32
CA PHE A 42 -4.04 9.16 -17.82
C PHE A 42 -3.24 7.83 -17.83
N GLU A 43 -1.99 7.86 -18.33
CA GLU A 43 -1.12 6.68 -18.32
C GLU A 43 -0.84 6.17 -16.89
N ARG A 44 -0.59 7.07 -15.94
CA ARG A 44 -0.40 6.69 -14.52
C ARG A 44 -1.64 6.04 -13.93
N GLU A 45 -2.81 6.59 -14.20
CA GLU A 45 -4.09 6.05 -13.72
C GLU A 45 -4.37 4.67 -14.33
N ARG A 46 -4.10 4.49 -15.62
CA ARG A 46 -4.23 3.23 -16.33
C ARG A 46 -3.32 2.14 -15.75
N ILE A 47 -2.05 2.48 -15.50
CA ILE A 47 -1.08 1.57 -14.86
C ILE A 47 -1.56 1.21 -13.45
N ALA A 48 -1.99 2.20 -12.66
CA ALA A 48 -2.49 1.98 -11.31
C ALA A 48 -3.76 1.11 -11.29
N ALA A 49 -4.66 1.27 -12.24
CA ALA A 49 -5.85 0.42 -12.40
C ALA A 49 -5.45 -1.03 -12.69
N ARG A 50 -4.57 -1.26 -13.67
CA ARG A 50 -4.07 -2.59 -14.02
C ARG A 50 -3.39 -3.29 -12.82
N ILE A 51 -2.57 -2.54 -12.05
CA ILE A 51 -1.95 -3.08 -10.84
C ILE A 51 -3.00 -3.49 -9.81
N ARG A 52 -4.07 -2.68 -9.63
CA ARG A 52 -5.18 -3.00 -8.71
C ARG A 52 -5.91 -4.27 -9.13
N GLU A 53 -6.25 -4.41 -10.39
CA GLU A 53 -6.90 -5.61 -10.94
C GLU A 53 -6.07 -6.87 -10.71
N VAL A 54 -4.78 -6.84 -11.07
CA VAL A 54 -3.86 -7.98 -10.85
C VAL A 54 -3.74 -8.33 -9.38
N LYS A 55 -3.69 -7.33 -8.48
CA LYS A 55 -3.66 -7.57 -7.03
C LYS A 55 -4.96 -8.18 -6.52
N GLN A 56 -6.12 -7.75 -7.02
CA GLN A 56 -7.42 -8.31 -6.67
C GLN A 56 -7.54 -9.78 -7.12
N LEU A 57 -7.14 -10.08 -8.35
CA LEU A 57 -7.09 -11.44 -8.88
C LEU A 57 -6.19 -12.37 -8.04
N LYS A 58 -4.98 -11.91 -7.72
CA LYS A 58 -4.07 -12.66 -6.83
C LYS A 58 -4.66 -12.87 -5.45
N LYS A 59 -5.35 -11.87 -4.89
CA LYS A 59 -6.02 -11.97 -3.60
C LYS A 59 -7.15 -13.00 -3.63
N ALA A 60 -7.98 -13.00 -4.67
CA ALA A 60 -9.05 -13.98 -4.87
C ALA A 60 -8.52 -15.42 -4.99
N GLN A 61 -7.33 -15.59 -5.60
CA GLN A 61 -6.63 -16.86 -5.72
C GLN A 61 -5.84 -17.25 -4.44
N GLY A 62 -5.92 -16.49 -3.35
CA GLY A 62 -5.12 -16.72 -2.13
C GLY A 62 -3.62 -16.46 -2.28
N LYS A 63 -3.18 -15.94 -3.42
CA LYS A 63 -1.77 -15.65 -3.71
C LYS A 63 -1.27 -14.41 -2.97
N PHE A 64 0.05 -14.37 -2.80
CA PHE A 64 0.71 -13.20 -2.22
C PHE A 64 0.70 -12.03 -3.21
N THR A 65 0.29 -10.87 -2.72
CA THR A 65 0.12 -9.66 -3.54
C THR A 65 1.28 -8.68 -3.46
N GLY A 66 2.38 -9.10 -2.81
CA GLY A 66 3.57 -8.26 -2.58
C GLY A 66 3.57 -7.56 -1.22
N GLY A 67 4.69 -6.91 -0.90
CA GLY A 67 4.91 -6.23 0.37
C GLY A 67 5.51 -7.13 1.45
N LYS A 68 5.36 -6.75 2.73
CA LYS A 68 5.82 -7.54 3.86
C LYS A 68 4.90 -8.75 4.06
N ARG A 69 5.48 -9.94 4.30
CA ARG A 69 4.69 -11.15 4.59
C ARG A 69 3.77 -10.96 5.80
N ALA A 70 2.59 -11.52 5.74
CA ALA A 70 1.70 -11.56 6.89
C ALA A 70 2.29 -12.47 7.98
N PHE A 71 2.13 -12.07 9.25
CA PHE A 71 2.49 -12.91 10.39
C PHE A 71 1.65 -14.20 10.37
N GLY A 72 2.28 -15.32 10.66
CA GLY A 72 1.65 -16.64 10.58
C GLY A 72 1.77 -17.35 9.23
N TYR A 73 2.40 -16.71 8.24
CA TYR A 73 2.52 -17.30 6.89
C TYR A 73 3.90 -17.08 6.30
N ASN A 74 4.42 -18.07 5.60
CA ASN A 74 5.50 -17.92 4.64
C ASN A 74 4.95 -17.66 3.24
N VAL A 75 5.81 -17.19 2.33
CA VAL A 75 5.49 -17.07 0.90
C VAL A 75 6.41 -18.04 0.16
N ILE A 76 5.83 -19.10 -0.40
CA ILE A 76 6.52 -20.11 -1.19
C ILE A 76 5.83 -20.13 -2.55
N ASP A 77 6.58 -19.93 -3.63
CA ASP A 77 6.08 -19.88 -5.02
C ASP A 77 4.87 -18.93 -5.20
N GLY A 78 4.91 -17.81 -4.49
CA GLY A 78 3.82 -16.80 -4.53
C GLY A 78 2.57 -17.21 -3.78
N MET A 79 2.54 -18.36 -3.11
CA MET A 79 1.44 -18.82 -2.27
C MET A 79 1.71 -18.54 -0.79
N LYS A 80 0.64 -18.29 -0.02
CA LYS A 80 0.72 -18.14 1.43
C LYS A 80 0.62 -19.52 2.09
N VAL A 81 1.71 -20.00 2.64
CA VAL A 81 1.79 -21.26 3.38
C VAL A 81 1.81 -20.97 4.87
N PRO A 82 0.96 -21.60 5.69
CA PRO A 82 1.00 -21.43 7.14
C PRO A 82 2.38 -21.76 7.72
N ARG A 83 2.82 -20.96 8.67
CA ARG A 83 4.03 -21.16 9.45
C ARG A 83 3.66 -21.57 10.87
N GLU A 84 3.85 -22.85 11.22
CA GLU A 84 3.25 -23.45 12.40
C GLU A 84 3.67 -22.78 13.71
N ASP A 85 4.94 -22.42 13.87
CA ASP A 85 5.45 -21.69 15.04
C ASP A 85 4.70 -20.35 15.23
N GLU A 86 4.47 -19.60 14.17
CA GLU A 86 3.71 -18.33 14.24
C GLU A 86 2.19 -18.56 14.37
N GLN A 87 1.66 -19.68 13.83
CA GLN A 87 0.23 -20.03 13.97
C GLN A 87 -0.12 -20.36 15.44
N VAL A 88 0.79 -21.01 16.19
CA VAL A 88 0.60 -21.22 17.63
C VAL A 88 0.42 -19.87 18.34
N VAL A 89 1.28 -18.91 18.05
CA VAL A 89 1.20 -17.57 18.64
C VAL A 89 -0.11 -16.87 18.29
N ILE A 90 -0.57 -17.00 17.05
CA ILE A 90 -1.87 -16.43 16.62
C ILE A 90 -3.02 -17.05 17.43
N ARG A 91 -3.01 -18.35 17.67
CA ARG A 91 -4.03 -19.02 18.49
C ARG A 91 -4.07 -18.43 19.91
N GLU A 92 -2.91 -18.19 20.52
CA GLU A 92 -2.84 -17.54 21.85
C GLU A 92 -3.37 -16.09 21.81
N MET A 93 -2.99 -15.31 20.78
CA MET A 93 -3.53 -13.96 20.59
C MET A 93 -5.07 -13.95 20.47
N VAL A 94 -5.64 -14.96 19.80
CA VAL A 94 -7.11 -15.12 19.68
C VAL A 94 -7.72 -15.37 21.05
N LYS A 95 -7.18 -16.33 21.84
CA LYS A 95 -7.66 -16.62 23.20
C LYS A 95 -7.60 -15.40 24.11
N MET A 96 -6.48 -14.66 24.08
CA MET A 96 -6.35 -13.42 24.85
C MET A 96 -7.43 -12.40 24.46
N ARG A 97 -7.71 -12.28 23.15
CA ARG A 97 -8.74 -11.36 22.65
C ARG A 97 -10.15 -11.79 23.09
N GLU A 98 -10.46 -13.08 23.07
CA GLU A 98 -11.72 -13.66 23.53
C GLU A 98 -11.89 -13.47 25.05
N ALA A 99 -10.80 -13.52 25.80
CA ALA A 99 -10.77 -13.20 27.23
C ALA A 99 -10.89 -11.69 27.53
N GLY A 100 -11.02 -10.82 26.51
CA GLY A 100 -11.23 -9.38 26.68
C GLY A 100 -9.96 -8.53 26.62
N ALA A 101 -8.77 -9.10 26.41
CA ALA A 101 -7.53 -8.33 26.31
C ALA A 101 -7.56 -7.31 25.16
N GLY A 102 -7.02 -6.11 25.41
CA GLY A 102 -6.89 -5.05 24.41
C GLY A 102 -5.79 -5.37 23.39
N TYR A 103 -5.88 -4.76 22.19
CA TYR A 103 -4.83 -4.94 21.16
C TYR A 103 -3.45 -4.45 21.60
N ARG A 104 -3.41 -3.47 22.52
CA ARG A 104 -2.14 -2.96 23.10
C ARG A 104 -1.54 -3.95 24.08
N ASP A 105 -2.37 -4.59 24.90
CA ASP A 105 -1.94 -5.58 25.87
C ASP A 105 -1.37 -6.82 25.17
N ILE A 106 -2.04 -7.27 24.10
CA ILE A 106 -1.55 -8.36 23.24
C ILE A 106 -0.23 -7.96 22.55
N ALA A 107 -0.08 -6.70 22.13
CA ALA A 107 1.18 -6.23 21.54
C ALA A 107 2.32 -6.18 22.56
N ALA A 108 2.05 -5.80 23.81
CA ALA A 108 3.02 -5.85 24.93
C ALA A 108 3.43 -7.30 25.22
N TRP A 109 2.46 -8.20 25.37
CA TRP A 109 2.71 -9.64 25.56
C TRP A 109 3.59 -10.22 24.43
N MET A 110 3.34 -9.85 23.16
CA MET A 110 4.17 -10.28 22.02
C MET A 110 5.61 -9.81 22.15
N ALA A 111 5.84 -8.58 22.63
CA ALA A 111 7.18 -8.04 22.79
C ALA A 111 7.96 -8.73 23.92
N GLU A 112 7.27 -9.09 25.01
CA GLU A 112 7.86 -9.70 26.20
C GLU A 112 8.14 -11.20 26.01
N THR A 113 7.19 -11.92 25.39
CA THR A 113 7.21 -13.39 25.37
C THR A 113 7.82 -13.96 24.09
N GLN A 114 7.70 -13.27 22.98
CA GLN A 114 8.07 -13.77 21.65
C GLN A 114 9.28 -13.07 21.04
N ASP A 115 9.92 -12.16 21.80
CA ASP A 115 11.04 -11.30 21.33
C ASP A 115 10.74 -10.64 19.96
N ARG A 116 9.47 -10.37 19.69
CA ARG A 116 9.00 -9.83 18.44
C ARG A 116 8.07 -8.63 18.62
N LYS A 117 8.58 -7.46 18.31
CA LYS A 117 7.80 -6.22 18.39
C LYS A 117 6.75 -6.16 17.26
N MET A 118 5.49 -6.23 17.66
CA MET A 118 4.35 -6.00 16.77
C MET A 118 3.53 -4.80 17.28
N THR A 119 3.17 -3.89 16.36
CA THR A 119 2.31 -2.77 16.74
C THR A 119 0.88 -3.26 16.98
N PHE A 120 0.10 -2.53 17.80
CA PHE A 120 -1.31 -2.85 18.05
C PHE A 120 -2.14 -2.95 16.74
N MET A 121 -1.79 -2.15 15.70
CA MET A 121 -2.41 -2.28 14.38
C MET A 121 -2.02 -3.56 13.67
N GLY A 122 -0.79 -4.05 13.89
CA GLY A 122 -0.35 -5.36 13.41
C GLY A 122 -1.15 -6.48 14.06
N VAL A 123 -1.32 -6.44 15.38
CA VAL A 123 -2.17 -7.38 16.14
C VAL A 123 -3.60 -7.39 15.59
N LYS A 124 -4.22 -6.20 15.45
CA LYS A 124 -5.58 -6.07 14.91
C LYS A 124 -5.73 -6.70 13.53
N ARG A 125 -4.77 -6.46 12.62
CA ARG A 125 -4.79 -7.04 11.25
C ARG A 125 -4.61 -8.56 11.28
N THR A 126 -3.73 -9.07 12.12
CA THR A 126 -3.47 -10.51 12.27
C THR A 126 -4.72 -11.21 12.78
N LEU A 127 -5.35 -10.72 13.83
CA LEU A 127 -6.58 -11.28 14.39
C LEU A 127 -7.75 -11.21 13.40
N ALA A 128 -7.94 -10.09 12.70
CA ALA A 128 -8.97 -9.97 11.67
C ALA A 128 -8.79 -11.02 10.54
N SER A 129 -7.53 -11.29 10.14
CA SER A 129 -7.26 -12.31 9.12
C SER A 129 -7.41 -13.75 9.64
N ALA A 130 -7.26 -13.99 10.94
CA ALA A 130 -7.48 -15.30 11.56
C ALA A 130 -8.98 -15.60 11.71
N GLN A 131 -9.78 -14.64 12.12
CA GLN A 131 -11.25 -14.81 12.29
C GLN A 131 -11.98 -15.09 10.98
N LEU A 132 -11.51 -14.55 9.85
CA LEU A 132 -12.07 -14.81 8.52
C LEU A 132 -11.85 -16.24 8.00
N LYS A 133 -11.05 -17.07 8.70
CA LYS A 133 -10.76 -18.47 8.31
C LYS A 133 -11.48 -19.53 9.16
N VAL A 134 -12.29 -19.10 10.11
CA VAL A 134 -13.05 -20.01 11.01
C VAL A 134 -14.46 -20.34 10.45
N TYR A 135 -14.76 -19.87 9.22
CA TYR A 135 -16.02 -20.19 8.51
C TYR A 135 -15.74 -20.87 7.18
#